data_7f4902324252721a593857dfff07d129
#
_entry.id   7f4902324252721a593857dfff07d129
#
_cell.length_a   1.000
_cell.length_b   1.000
_cell.length_c   1.000
_cell.angle_alpha   90.00
_cell.angle_beta   90.00
_cell.angle_gamma   90.00
#
_symmetry.space_group_name_H-M   'P 1'
#
loop_
_entity.id
_entity.type
_entity.pdbx_description
1 polymer ?
#
loop_
_entity_poly.entity_id
_entity_poly.type
_entity_poly.pdbx_seq_one_letter_code
_entity_poly.pdbx_strand_id
1 'polypeptide(L)'
;MRLLANIPHSLLKISIFTNDNRFTLKFESGLYEQTYKFRDGDGYDSVDAIIQLVTDQFCIDVLQLLNLQHKMKLSHTSNLHSANEPDFPVII
;
A
#
# COMPACT_ATOMS: atom_id res chain seq x y z
N MET A 1 11.92 -11.75 5.61
CA MET A 1 10.53 -11.62 5.12
C MET A 1 10.31 -12.63 4.00
N ARG A 2 9.26 -13.37 4.06
CA ARG A 2 8.99 -14.41 3.08
C ARG A 2 7.59 -14.27 2.54
N LEU A 3 7.44 -14.33 1.22
CA LEU A 3 6.13 -14.29 0.56
C LEU A 3 5.39 -15.60 0.82
N LEU A 4 4.17 -15.51 1.32
CA LEU A 4 3.32 -16.66 1.60
C LEU A 4 2.22 -16.84 0.58
N ALA A 5 1.64 -15.77 0.09
CA ALA A 5 0.51 -15.85 -0.83
C ALA A 5 0.33 -14.56 -1.61
N ASN A 6 -0.30 -14.68 -2.77
CA ASN A 6 -0.79 -13.54 -3.52
C ASN A 6 -2.28 -13.70 -3.69
N ILE A 7 -3.02 -12.61 -3.61
CA ILE A 7 -4.45 -12.62 -3.85
C ILE A 7 -4.68 -12.00 -5.22
N PRO A 8 -5.31 -12.74 -6.15
CA PRO A 8 -5.54 -12.19 -7.49
C PRO A 8 -6.46 -10.98 -7.47
N HIS A 9 -6.08 -9.95 -8.21
CA HIS A 9 -6.91 -8.76 -8.38
C HIS A 9 -6.53 -8.09 -9.70
N SER A 10 -7.51 -7.52 -10.39
CA SER A 10 -7.26 -6.95 -11.71
C SER A 10 -6.49 -5.64 -11.67
N LEU A 11 -6.55 -4.90 -10.57
CA LEU A 11 -5.95 -3.58 -10.46
C LEU A 11 -4.86 -3.48 -9.40
N LEU A 12 -4.80 -4.44 -8.50
CA LEU A 12 -3.87 -4.41 -7.36
C LEU A 12 -3.00 -5.65 -7.35
N LYS A 13 -1.77 -5.47 -6.93
CA LYS A 13 -0.92 -6.59 -6.56
C LYS A 13 -1.04 -6.75 -5.05
N ILE A 14 -1.64 -7.83 -4.61
CA ILE A 14 -1.90 -8.08 -3.20
C ILE A 14 -1.04 -9.24 -2.74
N SER A 15 -0.20 -8.98 -1.76
CA SER A 15 0.77 -9.96 -1.28
C SER A 15 0.70 -10.09 0.23
N ILE A 16 0.91 -11.31 0.72
CA ILE A 16 0.97 -11.60 2.14
C ILE A 16 2.35 -12.17 2.44
N PHE A 17 3.04 -11.55 3.36
CA PHE A 17 4.37 -11.95 3.78
C PHE A 17 4.39 -12.35 5.24
N THR A 18 5.37 -13.12 5.63
CA THR A 18 5.63 -13.42 7.04
C THR A 18 7.05 -13.02 7.40
N ASN A 19 7.23 -12.58 8.66
CA ASN A 19 8.53 -12.26 9.22
C ASN A 19 8.41 -12.45 10.73
N ASP A 20 9.15 -13.39 11.30
CA ASP A 20 9.13 -13.66 12.75
C ASP A 20 7.73 -13.96 13.27
N ASN A 21 6.99 -14.81 12.56
CA ASN A 21 5.63 -15.20 12.91
C ASN A 21 4.61 -14.06 12.87
N ARG A 22 4.97 -12.96 12.25
CA ARG A 22 4.06 -11.84 12.04
C ARG A 22 3.73 -11.75 10.56
N PHE A 23 2.54 -11.27 10.28
CA PHE A 23 2.08 -11.17 8.90
C PHE A 23 2.05 -9.74 8.43
N THR A 24 2.33 -9.55 7.15
CA THR A 24 2.27 -8.25 6.49
C THR A 24 1.41 -8.39 5.24
N LEU A 25 0.40 -7.54 5.11
CA LEU A 25 -0.46 -7.48 3.94
C LEU A 25 -0.09 -6.24 3.15
N LYS A 26 0.21 -6.42 1.86
CA LYS A 26 0.69 -5.33 1.03
C LYS A 26 -0.14 -5.22 -0.23
N PHE A 27 -0.58 -3.99 -0.52
CA PHE A 27 -1.32 -3.67 -1.74
C PHE A 27 -0.46 -2.71 -2.56
N GLU A 28 -0.23 -3.06 -3.83
CA GLU A 28 0.58 -2.24 -4.72
C GLU A 28 -0.16 -1.93 -6.00
N SER A 29 0.00 -0.72 -6.51
CA SER A 29 -0.49 -0.33 -7.82
C SER A 29 0.42 0.77 -8.35
N GLY A 30 1.11 0.50 -9.44
CA GLY A 30 2.04 1.45 -10.04
C GLY A 30 3.15 1.83 -9.07
N LEU A 31 3.25 3.12 -8.79
CA LEU A 31 4.31 3.64 -7.92
C LEU A 31 3.92 3.71 -6.46
N TYR A 32 2.74 3.25 -6.11
CA TYR A 32 2.20 3.42 -4.76
C TYR A 32 1.92 2.09 -4.10
N GLU A 33 2.01 2.08 -2.79
CA GLU A 33 1.71 0.87 -2.03
C GLU A 33 1.15 1.24 -0.67
N GLN A 34 0.39 0.29 -0.10
CA GLN A 34 -0.07 0.35 1.28
C GLN A 34 0.32 -0.95 1.95
N THR A 35 0.82 -0.86 3.16
CA THR A 35 1.30 -2.01 3.91
C THR A 35 0.66 -2.02 5.28
N TYR A 36 0.08 -3.17 5.65
CA TYR A 36 -0.56 -3.38 6.95
C TYR A 36 0.16 -4.51 7.66
N LYS A 37 0.63 -4.25 8.86
CA LYS A 37 1.34 -5.23 9.67
C LYS A 37 0.47 -5.69 10.81
N PHE A 38 0.43 -6.99 11.03
CA PHE A 38 -0.37 -7.58 12.08
C PHE A 38 0.53 -8.09 13.19
N ARG A 39 0.16 -7.77 14.43
CA ARG A 39 0.95 -8.18 15.59
C ARG A 39 0.34 -9.42 16.20
N ASP A 40 1.12 -10.09 17.03
CA ASP A 40 0.61 -11.20 17.80
C ASP A 40 -0.54 -10.72 18.65
N GLY A 41 -1.61 -11.49 18.70
CA GLY A 41 -2.78 -11.13 19.48
C GLY A 41 -3.82 -10.29 18.77
N ASP A 42 -3.54 -9.85 17.53
CA ASP A 42 -4.52 -9.09 16.76
C ASP A 42 -5.63 -9.97 16.19
N GLY A 43 -5.51 -11.27 16.30
CA GLY A 43 -6.52 -12.20 15.77
C GLY A 43 -6.29 -12.61 14.33
N TYR A 44 -5.25 -12.10 13.69
CA TYR A 44 -4.91 -12.45 12.31
C TYR A 44 -3.59 -13.21 12.32
N ASP A 45 -3.65 -14.43 12.81
CA ASP A 45 -2.47 -15.25 13.01
C ASP A 45 -2.38 -16.41 12.03
N SER A 46 -3.10 -16.33 10.92
CA SER A 46 -2.99 -17.28 9.82
C SER A 46 -3.16 -16.57 8.49
N VAL A 47 -2.64 -17.16 7.44
CA VAL A 47 -2.81 -16.65 6.08
C VAL A 47 -4.29 -16.60 5.71
N ASP A 48 -5.04 -17.63 6.08
CA ASP A 48 -6.47 -17.69 5.75
C ASP A 48 -7.23 -16.54 6.39
N ALA A 49 -6.92 -16.19 7.62
CA ALA A 49 -7.58 -15.09 8.31
C ALA A 49 -7.34 -13.77 7.56
N ILE A 50 -6.13 -13.57 7.06
CA ILE A 50 -5.80 -12.36 6.32
C ILE A 50 -6.48 -12.37 4.96
N ILE A 51 -6.54 -13.51 4.29
CA ILE A 51 -7.23 -13.60 3.01
C ILE A 51 -8.71 -13.23 3.18
N GLN A 52 -9.33 -13.68 4.26
CA GLN A 52 -10.72 -13.35 4.52
C GLN A 52 -10.94 -11.88 4.85
N LEU A 53 -9.93 -11.21 5.38
CA LEU A 53 -9.99 -9.79 5.65
C LEU A 53 -10.04 -8.98 4.36
N VAL A 54 -9.41 -9.47 3.29
CA VAL A 54 -9.32 -8.75 2.03
C VAL A 54 -10.61 -8.95 1.24
N THR A 55 -11.60 -8.13 1.55
CA THR A 55 -12.89 -8.14 0.87
C THR A 55 -12.85 -7.20 -0.33
N ASP A 56 -13.89 -7.25 -1.16
CA ASP A 56 -14.02 -6.32 -2.26
C ASP A 56 -14.06 -4.88 -1.75
N GLN A 57 -14.74 -4.66 -0.64
CA GLN A 57 -14.82 -3.32 -0.06
C GLN A 57 -13.44 -2.84 0.41
N PHE A 58 -12.63 -3.73 0.99
CA PHE A 58 -11.29 -3.38 1.40
C PHE A 58 -10.47 -2.92 0.18
N CYS A 59 -10.57 -3.67 -0.92
CA CYS A 59 -9.86 -3.32 -2.15
C CYS A 59 -10.33 -1.97 -2.71
N ILE A 60 -11.62 -1.68 -2.65
CA ILE A 60 -12.16 -0.39 -3.09
C ILE A 60 -11.58 0.75 -2.24
N ASP A 61 -11.55 0.55 -0.94
CA ASP A 61 -11.02 1.55 -0.01
C ASP A 61 -9.52 1.78 -0.27
N VAL A 62 -8.78 0.72 -0.50
CA VAL A 62 -7.36 0.80 -0.83
C VAL A 62 -7.15 1.61 -2.12
N LEU A 63 -7.95 1.34 -3.15
CA LEU A 63 -7.84 2.06 -4.41
C LEU A 63 -8.12 3.55 -4.23
N GLN A 64 -9.09 3.91 -3.39
CA GLN A 64 -9.38 5.30 -3.10
C GLN A 64 -8.19 5.99 -2.43
N LEU A 65 -7.57 5.32 -1.47
CA LEU A 65 -6.40 5.87 -0.78
C LEU A 65 -5.21 5.99 -1.72
N LEU A 66 -4.99 5.02 -2.59
CA LEU A 66 -3.92 5.09 -3.58
C LEU A 66 -4.13 6.27 -4.52
N ASN A 67 -5.38 6.54 -4.88
CA ASN A 67 -5.70 7.68 -5.71
C ASN A 67 -5.41 9.00 -4.99
N LEU A 68 -5.69 9.07 -3.70
CA LEU A 68 -5.35 10.24 -2.89
C LEU A 68 -3.83 10.42 -2.77
N GLN A 69 -3.07 9.34 -2.63
CA GLN A 69 -1.62 9.42 -2.63
C GLN A 69 -1.10 9.99 -3.94
N HIS A 70 -1.68 9.55 -5.06
CA HIS A 70 -1.30 10.04 -6.37
C HIS A 70 -1.60 11.53 -6.51
N LYS A 71 -2.78 11.96 -6.10
CA LYS A 71 -3.16 13.37 -6.15
C LYS A 71 -2.24 14.22 -5.28
N MET A 72 -1.91 13.73 -4.10
CA MET A 72 -1.02 14.44 -3.21
C MET A 72 0.37 14.59 -3.82
N LYS A 73 0.90 13.52 -4.40
CA LYS A 73 2.19 13.56 -5.05
C LYS A 73 2.19 14.56 -6.21
N LEU A 74 1.16 14.51 -7.06
CA LEU A 74 1.05 15.43 -8.18
C LEU A 74 0.99 16.87 -7.72
N SER A 75 0.23 17.15 -6.69
CA SER A 75 0.10 18.50 -6.16
C SER A 75 1.46 19.06 -5.75
N HIS A 76 2.25 18.28 -5.04
CA HIS A 76 3.55 18.74 -4.56
C HIS A 76 4.61 18.77 -5.65
N THR A 77 4.64 17.78 -6.51
CA THR A 77 5.64 17.76 -7.57
C THR A 77 5.31 18.77 -8.67
N SER A 78 4.05 19.02 -8.96
CA SER A 78 3.66 20.03 -9.91
C SER A 78 4.08 21.42 -9.44
N ASN A 79 3.96 21.69 -8.16
CA ASN A 79 4.40 22.95 -7.61
C ASN A 79 5.89 23.14 -7.82
N LEU A 80 6.67 22.10 -7.63
CA LEU A 80 8.09 22.18 -7.87
C LEU A 80 8.39 22.44 -9.34
N HIS A 81 7.69 21.77 -10.22
CA HIS A 81 7.92 21.94 -11.64
C HIS A 81 7.42 23.29 -12.13
N SER A 82 6.27 23.73 -11.66
CA SER A 82 5.73 24.99 -12.13
C SER A 82 6.52 26.16 -11.61
N ALA A 83 7.12 26.03 -10.46
CA ALA A 83 7.98 27.05 -9.97
C ALA A 83 9.15 27.24 -10.90
N ASN A 84 9.51 26.24 -11.56
CA ASN A 84 10.58 26.34 -12.49
C ASN A 84 11.69 27.04 -11.91
N GLU A 85 11.82 27.04 -10.75
CA GLU A 85 12.68 27.62 -10.06
C GLU A 85 13.55 26.86 -9.79
N PRO A 86 14.35 27.11 -10.00
CA PRO A 86 15.30 26.28 -9.94
C PRO A 86 15.59 26.07 -8.60
N ASP A 87 15.52 26.39 -7.97
CA ASP A 87 15.95 26.15 -6.92
C ASP A 87 15.26 25.86 -5.94
N PHE A 88 15.02 25.49 -5.63
CA PHE A 88 14.38 25.10 -4.80
C PHE A 88 14.55 24.27 -4.12
N PRO A 89 14.80 24.19 -3.61
CA PRO A 89 15.05 23.44 -3.05
C PRO A 89 14.63 22.60 -2.40
N VAL A 90 14.62 22.43 -2.09
CA VAL A 90 14.34 21.64 -1.79
C VAL A 90 14.11 21.16 -0.79
N ILE A 91 13.90 21.24 -0.36
CA ILE A 91 13.61 20.85 0.34
C ILE A 91 13.46 19.90 0.74
N ILE A 92 13.52 19.62 1.10
CA ILE A 92 13.29 18.87 1.37
C ILE A 92 13.37 18.31 1.86
#